data_7e35998bd563d77a750144eb9cf75b9e
#
_entry.id   7e35998bd563d77a750144eb9cf75b9e
#
_cell.length_a   1.000
_cell.length_b   1.000
_cell.length_c   1.000
_cell.angle_alpha   90.00
_cell.angle_beta   90.00
_cell.angle_gamma   90.00
#
_symmetry.space_group_name_H-M   'P 1'
#
loop_
_entity.id
_entity.type
_entity.pdbx_description
1 polymer ?
#
loop_
_entity_poly.entity_id
_entity_poly.type
_entity_poly.pdbx_seq_one_letter_code
_entity_poly.pdbx_strand_id
1 'polypeptide(L)'
;DVEANSSNGRYIYNSPEATFNNDGNLWLYFGTGNTQKLQEQSNSVQNRIYGVKDLDFPRFNQISKNTIQHCTNSSCPNSKQGWYVNLTNSRKLTAEPTIDRDRVYYPLYEPTTGSNACKTGKAILTGYDALCGASVLTVEVGTGVLSKVIVRKDRLYVGLSGEAKSNVSGFTNKDNLLSTKSAAKSTGKQVQIEFWKENY
;
A
#
# COMPACT_ATOMS: atom_id res chain seq x y z
N ASP A 1 22.78 3.99 -8.04
CA ASP A 1 22.10 3.50 -6.85
C ASP A 1 23.03 2.59 -6.06
N VAL A 2 22.97 2.72 -4.73
CA VAL A 2 23.79 1.86 -3.86
C VAL A 2 23.19 0.45 -3.91
N GLU A 3 24.01 -0.54 -4.17
CA GLU A 3 23.59 -1.94 -4.21
C GLU A 3 22.95 -2.36 -2.88
N ALA A 4 21.85 -3.07 -2.93
CA ALA A 4 21.12 -3.47 -1.73
C ALA A 4 21.94 -4.51 -0.93
N ASN A 5 22.03 -4.29 0.37
CA ASN A 5 22.67 -5.20 1.30
C ASN A 5 21.84 -5.33 2.59
N SER A 6 22.34 -6.07 3.57
CA SER A 6 21.64 -6.30 4.84
C SER A 6 21.33 -5.03 5.65
N SER A 7 22.09 -3.95 5.42
CA SER A 7 21.90 -2.68 6.14
C SER A 7 21.03 -1.65 5.41
N ASN A 8 20.85 -1.77 4.10
CA ASN A 8 20.09 -0.81 3.29
C ASN A 8 19.03 -1.44 2.41
N GLY A 9 18.97 -2.76 2.29
CA GLY A 9 18.05 -3.49 1.42
C GLY A 9 16.61 -3.41 1.89
N ARG A 10 15.71 -3.13 0.95
CA ARG A 10 14.26 -3.18 1.18
C ARG A 10 13.66 -4.28 0.30
N TYR A 11 13.15 -5.30 0.95
CA TYR A 11 12.54 -6.44 0.26
C TYR A 11 11.18 -6.07 -0.33
N ILE A 12 10.93 -6.48 -1.57
CA ILE A 12 9.64 -6.39 -2.25
C ILE A 12 9.20 -7.82 -2.51
N TYR A 13 8.14 -8.26 -1.84
CA TYR A 13 7.59 -9.62 -1.97
C TYR A 13 6.28 -9.64 -2.72
N ASN A 14 5.54 -8.53 -2.70
CA ASN A 14 4.22 -8.45 -3.31
C ASN A 14 4.33 -7.75 -4.67
N SER A 15 3.51 -8.20 -5.62
CA SER A 15 3.44 -7.59 -6.95
C SER A 15 3.02 -6.12 -6.86
N PRO A 16 3.56 -5.25 -7.72
CA PRO A 16 3.02 -3.92 -7.88
C PRO A 16 1.60 -3.94 -8.43
N GLU A 17 0.77 -3.02 -7.99
CA GLU A 17 -0.49 -2.69 -8.65
C GLU A 17 -0.25 -1.60 -9.69
N ALA A 18 -0.83 -1.73 -10.88
CA ALA A 18 -0.60 -0.82 -12.00
C ALA A 18 -1.91 -0.19 -12.50
N THR A 19 -1.86 1.08 -12.88
CA THR A 19 -2.99 1.77 -13.51
C THR A 19 -2.52 2.91 -14.41
N PHE A 20 -3.39 3.33 -15.32
CA PHE A 20 -3.17 4.57 -16.07
C PHE A 20 -3.96 5.70 -15.43
N ASN A 21 -3.35 6.88 -15.30
CA ASN A 21 -4.08 8.07 -14.93
C ASN A 21 -4.82 8.69 -16.15
N ASN A 22 -5.58 9.75 -15.91
CA ASN A 22 -6.35 10.42 -16.98
C ASN A 22 -5.46 11.02 -18.09
N ASP A 23 -4.20 11.29 -17.81
CA ASP A 23 -3.23 11.81 -18.78
C ASP A 23 -2.52 10.71 -19.57
N GLY A 24 -2.89 9.45 -19.35
CA GLY A 24 -2.30 8.28 -20.02
C GLY A 24 -0.95 7.83 -19.45
N ASN A 25 -0.50 8.37 -18.32
CA ASN A 25 0.73 7.93 -17.69
C ASN A 25 0.49 6.64 -16.88
N LEU A 26 1.42 5.70 -17.02
CA LEU A 26 1.45 4.50 -16.18
C LEU A 26 1.88 4.84 -14.75
N TRP A 27 1.11 4.38 -13.79
CA TRP A 27 1.45 4.44 -12.38
C TRP A 27 1.60 3.03 -11.81
N LEU A 28 2.65 2.86 -11.00
CA LEU A 28 2.95 1.62 -10.28
C LEU A 28 2.93 1.90 -8.78
N TYR A 29 2.20 1.08 -8.03
CA TYR A 29 2.12 1.16 -6.58
C TYR A 29 2.67 -0.10 -5.96
N PHE A 30 3.56 0.04 -5.00
CA PHE A 30 4.20 -1.08 -4.31
C PHE A 30 4.70 -0.66 -2.93
N GLY A 31 5.10 -1.62 -2.15
CA GLY A 31 5.68 -1.36 -0.84
C GLY A 31 6.73 -2.39 -0.47
N THR A 32 7.43 -2.11 0.61
CA THR A 32 8.53 -2.94 1.09
C THR A 32 8.25 -3.54 2.46
N GLY A 33 8.94 -4.62 2.76
CA GLY A 33 8.90 -5.30 4.05
C GLY A 33 9.30 -6.77 3.93
N ASN A 34 10.05 -7.27 4.88
CA ASN A 34 10.38 -8.69 4.94
C ASN A 34 9.19 -9.47 5.53
N THR A 35 8.37 -10.07 4.66
CA THR A 35 7.20 -10.85 5.08
C THR A 35 7.55 -12.22 5.65
N GLN A 36 8.77 -12.71 5.42
CA GLN A 36 9.26 -13.94 6.05
C GLN A 36 9.62 -13.73 7.53
N LYS A 37 9.88 -12.46 7.91
CA LYS A 37 10.24 -12.07 9.27
C LYS A 37 9.35 -10.93 9.76
N LEU A 38 8.07 -11.20 9.91
CA LEU A 38 7.07 -10.18 10.24
C LEU A 38 7.36 -9.48 11.56
N GLN A 39 7.80 -10.22 12.59
CA GLN A 39 8.08 -9.67 13.92
C GLN A 39 9.45 -9.00 14.04
N GLU A 40 10.33 -9.14 13.04
CA GLU A 40 11.62 -8.49 13.07
C GLU A 40 11.47 -6.96 13.02
N GLN A 41 12.03 -6.30 14.01
CA GLN A 41 12.14 -4.85 14.05
C GLN A 41 13.52 -4.46 13.52
N SER A 42 13.55 -3.56 12.56
CA SER A 42 14.80 -3.03 12.03
C SER A 42 14.92 -1.55 12.38
N ASN A 43 16.01 -1.21 13.01
CA ASN A 43 16.37 0.19 13.28
C ASN A 43 17.18 0.82 12.13
N SER A 44 17.77 -0.03 11.25
CA SER A 44 18.64 0.41 10.17
C SER A 44 17.93 0.56 8.83
N VAL A 45 16.88 -0.24 8.58
CA VAL A 45 16.13 -0.21 7.30
C VAL A 45 14.70 0.19 7.54
N GLN A 46 14.35 1.40 7.13
CA GLN A 46 12.98 1.89 7.17
C GLN A 46 12.24 1.47 5.91
N ASN A 47 11.20 0.66 6.05
CA ASN A 47 10.33 0.27 4.96
C ASN A 47 9.57 1.47 4.39
N ARG A 48 9.10 1.33 3.15
CA ARG A 48 8.40 2.37 2.41
C ARG A 48 7.25 1.82 1.60
N ILE A 49 6.30 2.67 1.30
CA ILE A 49 5.32 2.51 0.23
C ILE A 49 5.58 3.56 -0.84
N TYR A 50 5.23 3.25 -2.07
CA TYR A 50 5.55 4.06 -3.24
C TYR A 50 4.36 4.16 -4.18
N GLY A 51 4.23 5.32 -4.81
CA GLY A 51 3.51 5.51 -6.06
C GLY A 51 4.47 6.12 -7.07
N VAL A 52 4.76 5.43 -8.16
CA VAL A 52 5.75 5.83 -9.16
C VAL A 52 5.09 5.98 -10.51
N LYS A 53 5.30 7.12 -11.14
CA LYS A 53 4.80 7.44 -12.47
C LYS A 53 5.87 7.19 -13.52
N ASP A 54 5.59 6.32 -14.48
CA ASP A 54 6.40 6.13 -15.67
C ASP A 54 5.88 7.05 -16.77
N LEU A 55 6.68 8.06 -17.10
CA LEU A 55 6.36 9.04 -18.14
C LEU A 55 6.69 8.55 -19.55
N ASP A 56 7.53 7.52 -19.65
CA ASP A 56 8.08 7.06 -20.92
C ASP A 56 7.44 5.76 -21.42
N PHE A 57 6.54 5.15 -20.62
CA PHE A 57 5.83 3.94 -21.03
C PHE A 57 5.18 4.12 -22.42
N PRO A 58 5.32 3.17 -23.36
CA PRO A 58 5.89 1.83 -23.21
C PRO A 58 7.42 1.75 -23.44
N ARG A 59 8.12 2.85 -23.55
CA ARG A 59 9.58 2.87 -23.66
C ARG A 59 10.18 2.64 -22.28
N PHE A 60 11.28 1.90 -22.24
CA PHE A 60 12.03 1.74 -20.99
C PHE A 60 12.90 2.98 -20.75
N ASN A 61 12.73 3.61 -19.59
CA ASN A 61 13.63 4.61 -19.08
C ASN A 61 13.84 4.44 -17.56
N GLN A 62 15.04 4.69 -17.09
CA GLN A 62 15.36 4.55 -15.68
C GLN A 62 14.82 5.72 -14.87
N ILE A 63 13.94 5.43 -13.93
CA ILE A 63 13.43 6.44 -12.99
C ILE A 63 14.47 6.70 -11.90
N SER A 64 14.91 7.94 -11.77
CA SER A 64 15.86 8.33 -10.73
C SER A 64 15.16 8.48 -9.37
N LYS A 65 15.81 8.00 -8.31
CA LYS A 65 15.35 8.24 -6.93
C LYS A 65 15.16 9.72 -6.59
N ASN A 66 15.87 10.63 -7.26
CA ASN A 66 15.78 12.06 -7.02
C ASN A 66 14.53 12.69 -7.62
N THR A 67 13.83 11.99 -8.50
CA THR A 67 12.56 12.42 -9.09
C THR A 67 11.34 11.89 -8.33
N ILE A 68 11.55 11.03 -7.32
CA ILE A 68 10.49 10.54 -6.43
C ILE A 68 10.57 11.31 -5.12
N GLN A 69 9.49 11.92 -4.70
CA GLN A 69 9.46 12.79 -3.51
C GLN A 69 8.93 12.07 -2.27
N HIS A 70 9.55 12.36 -1.12
CA HIS A 70 8.98 11.99 0.17
C HIS A 70 7.71 12.81 0.43
N CYS A 71 6.59 12.12 0.61
CA CYS A 71 5.33 12.77 0.93
C CYS A 71 5.20 12.91 2.46
N THR A 72 5.21 14.16 2.93
CA THR A 72 4.91 14.51 4.31
C THR A 72 3.58 15.24 4.34
N ASN A 73 2.54 14.50 4.59
CA ASN A 73 1.17 14.89 5.00
C ASN A 73 0.38 15.99 4.28
N SER A 74 0.91 16.84 3.41
CA SER A 74 0.07 17.96 2.92
C SER A 74 0.41 18.58 1.57
N SER A 75 1.49 18.27 0.94
CA SER A 75 1.82 18.86 -0.37
C SER A 75 2.10 17.81 -1.43
N CYS A 76 1.21 17.75 -2.42
CA CYS A 76 1.44 16.99 -3.64
C CYS A 76 2.37 17.78 -4.56
N PRO A 77 3.58 17.32 -4.80
CA PRO A 77 4.42 17.96 -5.78
C PRO A 77 4.02 17.51 -7.19
N ASN A 78 3.38 18.37 -7.93
CA ASN A 78 2.91 18.09 -9.29
C ASN A 78 4.06 17.83 -10.29
N SER A 79 5.31 18.13 -9.92
CA SER A 79 6.47 18.08 -10.83
C SER A 79 7.33 16.81 -10.72
N LYS A 80 6.97 15.86 -9.87
CA LYS A 80 7.79 14.66 -9.60
C LYS A 80 7.24 13.41 -10.29
N GLN A 81 8.13 12.45 -10.53
CA GLN A 81 7.78 11.16 -11.13
C GLN A 81 7.20 10.16 -10.09
N GLY A 82 6.78 10.64 -8.95
CA GLY A 82 6.15 9.81 -7.94
C GLY A 82 6.41 10.30 -6.52
N TRP A 83 5.92 9.51 -5.60
CA TRP A 83 5.99 9.77 -4.17
C TRP A 83 6.35 8.50 -3.40
N TYR A 84 6.86 8.68 -2.18
CA TYR A 84 7.00 7.61 -1.21
C TYR A 84 6.66 8.08 0.20
N VAL A 85 6.27 7.15 1.04
CA VAL A 85 6.03 7.38 2.46
C VAL A 85 6.90 6.41 3.26
N ASN A 86 7.64 6.92 4.22
CA ASN A 86 8.38 6.11 5.16
C ASN A 86 7.42 5.45 6.16
N LEU A 87 7.52 4.15 6.33
CA LEU A 87 6.74 3.41 7.31
C LEU A 87 7.43 3.47 8.67
N THR A 88 6.71 3.93 9.67
CA THR A 88 7.17 3.95 11.09
C THR A 88 6.98 2.59 11.75
N ASN A 89 7.57 2.41 12.94
CA ASN A 89 7.38 1.23 13.79
C ASN A 89 7.68 -0.10 13.10
N SER A 90 8.66 -0.13 12.20
CA SER A 90 9.04 -1.32 11.42
C SER A 90 7.89 -1.95 10.65
N ARG A 91 6.86 -1.18 10.28
CA ARG A 91 5.73 -1.66 9.47
C ARG A 91 6.21 -2.26 8.16
N LYS A 92 5.46 -3.25 7.68
CA LYS A 92 5.75 -4.00 6.47
C LYS A 92 4.49 -4.12 5.62
N LEU A 93 4.65 -4.04 4.29
CA LEU A 93 3.57 -4.38 3.38
C LEU A 93 3.37 -5.91 3.40
N THR A 94 2.12 -6.36 3.55
CA THR A 94 1.79 -7.79 3.70
C THR A 94 1.02 -8.38 2.53
N ALA A 95 0.44 -7.54 1.70
CA ALA A 95 -0.23 -7.96 0.48
C ALA A 95 -0.10 -6.88 -0.60
N GLU A 96 -0.48 -7.22 -1.81
CA GLU A 96 -0.49 -6.28 -2.94
C GLU A 96 -1.32 -5.03 -2.62
N PRO A 97 -0.88 -3.84 -3.04
CA PRO A 97 -1.71 -2.65 -2.98
C PRO A 97 -2.98 -2.82 -3.81
N THR A 98 -3.97 -2.00 -3.56
CA THR A 98 -5.21 -1.99 -4.33
C THR A 98 -5.62 -0.56 -4.66
N ILE A 99 -5.89 -0.30 -5.92
CA ILE A 99 -6.37 1.00 -6.38
C ILE A 99 -7.89 1.00 -6.43
N ASP A 100 -8.47 2.07 -5.95
CA ASP A 100 -9.86 2.43 -6.20
C ASP A 100 -9.92 3.89 -6.64
N ARG A 101 -10.08 4.11 -7.91
CA ARG A 101 -10.16 5.45 -8.53
C ARG A 101 -8.94 6.33 -8.20
N ASP A 102 -9.11 7.34 -7.37
CA ASP A 102 -8.08 8.28 -6.94
C ASP A 102 -7.38 7.88 -5.62
N ARG A 103 -7.62 6.67 -5.13
CA ARG A 103 -7.06 6.15 -3.87
C ARG A 103 -6.31 4.85 -4.07
N VAL A 104 -5.25 4.68 -3.30
CA VAL A 104 -4.51 3.43 -3.22
C VAL A 104 -4.43 2.97 -1.77
N TYR A 105 -4.71 1.69 -1.54
CA TYR A 105 -4.75 1.06 -0.22
C TYR A 105 -3.61 0.09 -0.04
N TYR A 106 -2.96 0.15 1.13
CA TYR A 106 -1.84 -0.72 1.49
C TYR A 106 -2.16 -1.45 2.79
N PRO A 107 -2.26 -2.79 2.75
CA PRO A 107 -2.33 -3.61 3.95
C PRO A 107 -0.96 -3.70 4.61
N LEU A 108 -0.87 -3.27 5.88
CA LEU A 108 0.38 -3.22 6.62
C LEU A 108 0.31 -4.08 7.89
N TYR A 109 1.47 -4.57 8.28
CA TYR A 109 1.70 -5.23 9.56
C TYR A 109 2.68 -4.40 10.38
N GLU A 110 2.36 -4.17 11.66
CA GLU A 110 3.23 -3.54 12.65
C GLU A 110 3.66 -4.58 13.67
N PRO A 111 4.98 -4.88 13.79
CA PRO A 111 5.48 -5.81 14.79
C PRO A 111 5.14 -5.36 16.21
N THR A 112 4.99 -6.29 17.14
CA THR A 112 4.87 -5.97 18.56
C THR A 112 6.22 -5.53 19.11
N THR A 113 6.17 -4.54 20.02
CA THR A 113 7.36 -4.14 20.80
C THR A 113 7.53 -5.03 22.02
N GLY A 114 8.77 -5.40 22.36
CA GLY A 114 9.13 -6.17 23.55
C GLY A 114 9.46 -7.63 23.29
N SER A 115 9.88 -8.32 24.35
CA SER A 115 10.47 -9.69 24.31
C SER A 115 9.45 -10.82 24.12
N ASN A 116 8.18 -10.53 23.94
CA ASN A 116 7.15 -11.56 23.80
C ASN A 116 6.94 -11.93 22.32
N ALA A 117 7.77 -12.84 21.82
CA ALA A 117 7.74 -13.34 20.44
C ALA A 117 6.42 -14.05 20.06
N CYS A 118 5.60 -14.44 21.05
CA CYS A 118 4.32 -15.11 20.80
C CYS A 118 3.16 -14.13 20.55
N LYS A 119 3.36 -12.83 20.73
CA LYS A 119 2.31 -11.85 20.44
C LYS A 119 2.24 -11.55 18.94
N THR A 120 1.06 -11.67 18.39
CA THR A 120 0.76 -11.26 17.03
C THR A 120 0.79 -9.73 16.91
N GLY A 121 1.43 -9.20 15.88
CA GLY A 121 1.47 -7.77 15.64
C GLY A 121 0.15 -7.20 15.15
N LYS A 122 0.12 -5.89 14.91
CA LYS A 122 -1.08 -5.16 14.53
C LYS A 122 -1.31 -5.21 13.04
N ALA A 123 -2.55 -5.38 12.65
CA ALA A 123 -3.04 -5.26 11.29
C ALA A 123 -3.52 -3.82 11.04
N ILE A 124 -2.92 -3.15 10.06
CA ILE A 124 -3.18 -1.75 9.78
C ILE A 124 -3.56 -1.60 8.31
N LEU A 125 -4.73 -1.04 8.05
CA LEU A 125 -5.12 -0.63 6.70
C LEU A 125 -4.81 0.85 6.52
N THR A 126 -4.03 1.17 5.47
CA THR A 126 -3.74 2.55 5.11
C THR A 126 -4.24 2.86 3.71
N GLY A 127 -4.65 4.10 3.49
CA GLY A 127 -5.07 4.62 2.20
C GLY A 127 -4.42 5.97 1.92
N TYR A 128 -4.05 6.18 0.68
CA TYR A 128 -3.38 7.39 0.23
C TYR A 128 -4.02 7.91 -1.06
N ASP A 129 -3.87 9.20 -1.29
CA ASP A 129 -4.13 9.78 -2.61
C ASP A 129 -3.16 9.16 -3.62
N ALA A 130 -3.70 8.65 -4.73
CA ALA A 130 -2.91 7.89 -5.69
C ALA A 130 -1.84 8.75 -6.39
N LEU A 131 -2.14 10.01 -6.66
CA LEU A 131 -1.25 10.89 -7.43
C LEU A 131 -0.20 11.59 -6.54
N CYS A 132 -0.50 11.80 -5.27
CA CYS A 132 0.37 12.60 -4.41
C CYS A 132 0.78 11.95 -3.09
N GLY A 133 0.25 10.78 -2.75
CA GLY A 133 0.62 10.08 -1.53
C GLY A 133 0.15 10.73 -0.23
N ALA A 134 -0.78 11.69 -0.30
CA ALA A 134 -1.38 12.26 0.91
C ALA A 134 -2.22 11.20 1.62
N SER A 135 -2.03 11.05 2.94
CA SER A 135 -2.77 10.06 3.73
C SER A 135 -4.26 10.42 3.81
N VAL A 136 -5.12 9.46 3.51
CA VAL A 136 -6.58 9.60 3.60
C VAL A 136 -7.20 8.63 4.59
N LEU A 137 -6.49 7.56 4.93
CA LEU A 137 -6.92 6.54 5.87
C LEU A 137 -5.71 5.94 6.57
N THR A 138 -5.77 5.79 7.89
CA THR A 138 -4.83 4.96 8.64
C THR A 138 -5.58 4.40 9.84
N VAL A 139 -5.84 3.10 9.82
CA VAL A 139 -6.69 2.44 10.82
C VAL A 139 -6.07 1.10 11.23
N GLU A 140 -5.89 0.93 12.54
CA GLU A 140 -5.61 -0.36 13.16
C GLU A 140 -6.92 -1.15 13.25
N VAL A 141 -7.02 -2.24 12.50
CA VAL A 141 -8.25 -3.03 12.39
C VAL A 141 -8.24 -4.30 13.25
N GLY A 142 -7.12 -4.65 13.84
CA GLY A 142 -6.97 -5.81 14.70
C GLY A 142 -5.54 -6.29 14.79
N THR A 143 -5.35 -7.57 15.06
CA THR A 143 -4.04 -8.25 15.10
C THR A 143 -3.93 -9.24 13.95
N GLY A 144 -2.70 -9.55 13.54
CA GLY A 144 -2.43 -10.47 12.43
C GLY A 144 -2.12 -9.80 11.12
N VAL A 145 -2.35 -10.50 10.03
CA VAL A 145 -2.01 -10.10 8.67
C VAL A 145 -3.29 -9.82 7.88
N LEU A 146 -3.28 -8.73 7.13
CA LEU A 146 -4.36 -8.38 6.20
C LEU A 146 -4.14 -9.05 4.85
N SER A 147 -5.23 -9.49 4.24
CA SER A 147 -5.26 -9.87 2.83
C SER A 147 -5.12 -8.66 1.91
N LYS A 148 -4.98 -8.89 0.60
CA LYS A 148 -5.23 -7.85 -0.42
C LYS A 148 -6.63 -7.27 -0.21
N VAL A 149 -6.76 -5.97 -0.38
CA VAL A 149 -8.05 -5.27 -0.35
C VAL A 149 -8.82 -5.58 -1.63
N ILE A 150 -10.09 -5.91 -1.51
CA ILE A 150 -11.00 -6.09 -2.64
C ILE A 150 -11.96 -4.91 -2.68
N VAL A 151 -12.07 -4.29 -3.84
CA VAL A 151 -13.05 -3.22 -4.08
C VAL A 151 -14.28 -3.80 -4.77
N ARG A 152 -15.45 -3.54 -4.22
CA ARG A 152 -16.72 -3.88 -4.86
C ARG A 152 -17.68 -2.71 -4.69
N LYS A 153 -18.07 -2.11 -5.81
CA LYS A 153 -18.87 -0.87 -5.84
C LYS A 153 -18.14 0.25 -5.08
N ASP A 154 -18.73 0.75 -4.02
CA ASP A 154 -18.20 1.80 -3.14
C ASP A 154 -17.62 1.28 -1.82
N ARG A 155 -17.39 -0.03 -1.71
CA ARG A 155 -16.90 -0.67 -0.48
C ARG A 155 -15.59 -1.39 -0.68
N LEU A 156 -14.77 -1.32 0.37
CA LEU A 156 -13.55 -2.08 0.53
C LEU A 156 -13.85 -3.30 1.41
N TYR A 157 -13.23 -4.42 1.05
CA TYR A 157 -13.27 -5.66 1.82
C TYR A 157 -11.85 -6.13 2.05
N VAL A 158 -11.53 -6.55 3.26
CA VAL A 158 -10.21 -7.07 3.62
C VAL A 158 -10.35 -8.19 4.64
N GLY A 159 -9.69 -9.31 4.39
CA GLY A 159 -9.61 -10.42 5.33
C GLY A 159 -8.52 -10.19 6.39
N LEU A 160 -8.74 -10.70 7.58
CA LEU A 160 -7.82 -10.62 8.70
C LEU A 160 -7.50 -12.02 9.23
N SER A 161 -6.21 -12.34 9.40
CA SER A 161 -5.79 -13.67 9.86
C SER A 161 -5.88 -13.86 11.39
N GLY A 162 -5.92 -12.76 12.14
CA GLY A 162 -6.00 -12.76 13.61
C GLY A 162 -7.32 -12.24 14.11
N GLU A 163 -7.31 -11.57 15.25
CA GLU A 163 -8.52 -11.06 15.90
C GLU A 163 -8.83 -9.63 15.45
N ALA A 164 -10.05 -9.42 14.99
CA ALA A 164 -10.53 -8.09 14.65
C ALA A 164 -10.79 -7.27 15.91
N LYS A 165 -10.44 -6.00 15.85
CA LYS A 165 -10.76 -5.04 16.92
C LYS A 165 -12.28 -4.85 17.01
N SER A 166 -12.84 -4.91 18.21
CA SER A 166 -14.29 -4.94 18.44
C SER A 166 -15.04 -3.73 17.90
N ASN A 167 -14.43 -2.55 17.91
CA ASN A 167 -15.07 -1.31 17.49
C ASN A 167 -14.11 -0.45 16.63
N VAL A 168 -14.04 -0.74 15.34
CA VAL A 168 -13.31 0.11 14.39
C VAL A 168 -14.31 1.04 13.70
N SER A 169 -14.20 2.34 13.96
CA SER A 169 -15.11 3.34 13.40
C SER A 169 -15.19 3.24 11.87
N GLY A 170 -16.38 3.16 11.33
CA GLY A 170 -16.63 3.06 9.88
C GLY A 170 -16.42 1.67 9.29
N PHE A 171 -16.01 0.67 10.08
CA PHE A 171 -15.87 -0.72 9.65
C PHE A 171 -16.98 -1.62 10.20
N THR A 172 -17.41 -2.55 9.37
CA THR A 172 -18.19 -3.71 9.81
C THR A 172 -17.30 -4.94 9.75
N ASN A 173 -17.38 -5.78 10.79
CA ASN A 173 -16.69 -7.06 10.86
C ASN A 173 -17.70 -8.20 10.81
N LYS A 174 -17.47 -9.17 9.93
CA LYS A 174 -18.19 -10.44 9.91
C LYS A 174 -17.16 -11.55 9.68
N ASP A 175 -16.94 -12.36 10.71
CA ASP A 175 -16.06 -13.53 10.66
C ASP A 175 -14.64 -13.20 10.12
N ASN A 176 -14.03 -12.12 10.66
CA ASN A 176 -12.73 -11.59 10.21
C ASN A 176 -12.69 -11.07 8.76
N LEU A 177 -13.84 -10.93 8.12
CA LEU A 177 -13.98 -10.13 6.91
C LEU A 177 -14.42 -8.72 7.29
N LEU A 178 -13.50 -7.80 7.18
CA LEU A 178 -13.74 -6.39 7.46
C LEU A 178 -14.25 -5.69 6.21
N SER A 179 -15.22 -4.82 6.35
CA SER A 179 -15.64 -3.96 5.24
C SER A 179 -15.89 -2.53 5.68
N THR A 180 -15.55 -1.59 4.81
CA THR A 180 -15.76 -0.16 5.00
C THR A 180 -16.14 0.51 3.69
N LYS A 181 -16.68 1.73 3.76
CA LYS A 181 -16.88 2.55 2.57
C LYS A 181 -15.53 3.02 2.04
N SER A 182 -15.36 2.99 0.71
CA SER A 182 -14.17 3.53 0.08
C SER A 182 -14.05 5.04 0.31
N ALA A 183 -12.84 5.52 0.58
CA ALA A 183 -12.53 6.94 0.65
C ALA A 183 -12.36 7.59 -0.73
N ALA A 184 -12.47 6.82 -1.81
CA ALA A 184 -12.32 7.32 -3.16
C ALA A 184 -13.45 8.29 -3.53
N LYS A 185 -13.10 9.37 -4.23
CA LYS A 185 -14.08 10.33 -4.71
C LYS A 185 -14.93 9.72 -5.84
N SER A 186 -16.21 9.99 -5.84
CA SER A 186 -17.10 9.64 -6.95
C SER A 186 -16.79 10.54 -8.14
N THR A 187 -15.94 10.08 -9.06
CA THR A 187 -15.73 10.74 -10.34
C THR A 187 -16.36 9.88 -11.42
N GLY A 188 -17.25 10.46 -12.22
CA GLY A 188 -17.87 9.76 -13.34
C GLY A 188 -16.84 9.25 -14.34
N LYS A 189 -17.06 8.02 -14.81
CA LYS A 189 -16.28 7.19 -15.74
C LYS A 189 -15.04 6.54 -15.13
N GLN A 190 -15.24 5.30 -14.67
CA GLN A 190 -14.18 4.32 -14.50
C GLN A 190 -13.82 3.72 -15.87
N VAL A 191 -12.56 3.74 -16.22
CA VAL A 191 -12.01 2.78 -17.16
C VAL A 191 -11.57 1.57 -16.33
N GLN A 192 -12.42 0.56 -16.26
CA GLN A 192 -12.12 -0.71 -15.65
C GLN A 192 -11.45 -1.57 -16.73
N ILE A 193 -10.17 -1.88 -16.58
CA ILE A 193 -9.54 -2.89 -17.44
C ILE A 193 -9.96 -4.25 -16.86
N GLU A 194 -11.03 -4.82 -17.43
CA GLU A 194 -11.41 -6.20 -17.18
C GLU A 194 -10.54 -7.11 -18.05
N PHE A 195 -9.58 -7.78 -17.46
CA PHE A 195 -8.85 -8.96 -17.91
C PHE A 195 -8.44 -9.08 -19.39
N TRP A 196 -7.15 -9.27 -19.63
CA TRP A 196 -6.65 -9.90 -20.84
C TRP A 196 -7.16 -11.34 -20.87
N LYS A 197 -8.08 -11.61 -21.79
CA LYS A 197 -8.46 -12.96 -22.12
C LYS A 197 -7.54 -13.42 -23.25
N GLU A 198 -6.55 -14.24 -22.92
CA GLU A 198 -5.81 -14.96 -23.97
C GLU A 198 -6.79 -15.96 -24.63
N ASN A 199 -7.12 -15.73 -25.88
CA ASN A 199 -7.75 -16.72 -26.73
C ASN A 199 -6.62 -17.52 -27.38
N TYR A 200 -6.43 -18.74 -26.92
CA TYR A 200 -5.67 -19.76 -27.64
C TYR A 200 -6.53 -20.37 -28.74
#